data_364f3d0d164f4aeee404ed27e94e83af
#
_entry.id   364f3d0d164f4aeee404ed27e94e83af
#
_cell.length_a   1.000
_cell.length_b   1.000
_cell.length_c   1.000
_cell.angle_alpha   90.00
_cell.angle_beta   90.00
_cell.angle_gamma   90.00
#
_symmetry.space_group_name_H-M   'P 1'
#
loop_
_entity.id
_entity.type
_entity.pdbx_description
1 polymer ?
#
loop_
_entity_poly.entity_id
_entity_poly.type
_entity_poly.pdbx_seq_one_letter_code
_entity_poly.pdbx_strand_id
1 'polypeptide(L)'
;MMLFVISFAAFACCAAARPSLSYLENHFTAEAESEEVRSAAIKRLLEVFGMEDPPAVHAHKQAPQYMLDLYNTVADVDGVTKDPYLLEGNTVRSFFDKLHSEQVEFRFNLSTVARTEKVLTAELHLFKLRPQATLTFNRHHFCQVSVYQLLDTSRNNRTQDRKLLSSRLIPVHSTGWEVFTITQAVRSWMGDEGSNLGLHVVVRTLGGSMMDLKLIRFASGRNHHQSKQPMLVLFTDDGRRRSTALETIATSSLPQAPMSAPPSRIARSLDYSEEEGASFPCQRLPLYVDFEEIGWSGWIVSPRGYNAYHCKGSCHFPLGQNMRPTNHATVQSIINALKLLKSIETPCCVPDKLFSINLLYFDDDENVVLKQYNDMVAGSCGCH
;
A
#
# COMPACT_ATOMS: atom_id res chain seq x y z
N MET A 1 40.09 -85.66 15.86
CA MET A 1 40.17 -85.22 14.43
C MET A 1 39.64 -83.82 14.34
N MET A 2 40.54 -82.90 14.10
CA MET A 2 40.43 -81.52 13.60
C MET A 2 39.34 -80.60 14.16
N LEU A 3 39.72 -79.64 14.98
CA LEU A 3 40.13 -78.28 14.67
C LEU A 3 39.02 -77.45 14.00
N PHE A 4 38.45 -76.49 14.73
CA PHE A 4 38.30 -75.11 14.26
C PHE A 4 38.19 -74.16 15.45
N VAL A 5 39.33 -73.57 15.77
CA VAL A 5 39.44 -72.37 16.56
C VAL A 5 39.35 -71.26 15.56
N ILE A 6 38.30 -70.40 15.59
CA ILE A 6 38.27 -69.13 14.90
C ILE A 6 37.90 -68.07 15.90
N SER A 7 38.89 -67.36 16.27
CA SER A 7 39.11 -65.95 16.46
C SER A 7 37.88 -65.09 16.63
N PHE A 8 37.58 -64.74 17.91
CA PHE A 8 36.86 -63.57 18.28
C PHE A 8 37.86 -62.39 18.58
N ALA A 9 38.26 -61.69 17.56
CA ALA A 9 38.98 -60.44 17.75
C ALA A 9 38.53 -59.47 16.70
N ALA A 10 38.31 -58.23 17.14
CA ALA A 10 38.12 -56.99 16.35
C ALA A 10 36.70 -56.71 15.80
N PHE A 11 35.79 -56.29 16.68
CA PHE A 11 34.79 -55.33 16.39
C PHE A 11 34.58 -54.36 17.57
N ALA A 12 35.61 -53.65 17.93
CA ALA A 12 35.56 -52.55 18.86
C ALA A 12 36.32 -51.43 18.22
N CYS A 13 35.66 -50.57 17.40
CA CYS A 13 35.96 -49.16 17.14
C CYS A 13 35.06 -48.69 16.00
N CYS A 14 33.95 -48.07 16.33
CA CYS A 14 33.26 -47.00 15.65
C CYS A 14 31.94 -46.71 16.39
N ALA A 15 32.03 -46.37 17.68
CA ALA A 15 31.02 -45.63 18.34
C ALA A 15 31.21 -44.15 17.92
N ALA A 16 30.92 -43.84 16.64
CA ALA A 16 30.66 -42.49 16.22
C ALA A 16 29.46 -42.00 17.01
N ALA A 17 29.67 -40.96 17.80
CA ALA A 17 28.66 -40.33 18.63
C ALA A 17 27.44 -40.00 17.75
N ARG A 18 26.38 -40.79 17.84
CA ARG A 18 25.07 -40.40 17.35
C ARG A 18 24.59 -39.30 18.29
N PRO A 19 24.25 -38.10 17.80
CA PRO A 19 23.62 -37.12 18.64
C PRO A 19 22.39 -37.76 19.27
N SER A 20 22.24 -37.60 20.59
CA SER A 20 21.17 -38.26 21.34
C SER A 20 19.82 -37.83 20.74
N LEU A 21 18.92 -38.81 20.63
CA LEU A 21 17.57 -38.55 20.05
C LEU A 21 16.87 -37.37 20.74
N SER A 22 17.13 -37.18 22.03
CA SER A 22 16.65 -36.06 22.82
C SER A 22 17.18 -34.69 22.38
N TYR A 23 18.39 -34.60 21.83
CA TYR A 23 18.94 -33.36 21.31
C TYR A 23 18.27 -32.97 19.97
N LEU A 24 17.99 -33.95 19.11
CA LEU A 24 17.25 -33.75 17.87
C LEU A 24 15.80 -33.42 18.14
N GLU A 25 15.11 -34.08 19.07
CA GLU A 25 13.74 -33.74 19.46
C GLU A 25 13.65 -32.31 20.04
N ASN A 26 14.56 -31.95 20.94
CA ASN A 26 14.56 -30.59 21.49
C ASN A 26 14.88 -29.50 20.44
N HIS A 27 15.70 -29.81 19.44
CA HIS A 27 15.99 -28.85 18.34
C HIS A 27 14.78 -28.72 17.41
N PHE A 28 14.12 -29.82 17.06
CA PHE A 28 12.89 -29.80 16.25
C PHE A 28 11.73 -29.09 16.96
N THR A 29 11.58 -29.30 18.28
CA THR A 29 10.54 -28.60 19.05
C THR A 29 10.83 -27.10 19.18
N ALA A 30 12.08 -26.70 19.40
CA ALA A 30 12.48 -25.30 19.46
C ALA A 30 12.34 -24.58 18.12
N GLU A 31 12.65 -25.25 17.00
CA GLU A 31 12.42 -24.71 15.65
C GLU A 31 10.93 -24.61 15.33
N ALA A 32 10.11 -25.59 15.70
CA ALA A 32 8.66 -25.56 15.51
C ALA A 32 8.00 -24.46 16.34
N GLU A 33 8.38 -24.29 17.61
CA GLU A 33 7.91 -23.20 18.46
C GLU A 33 8.32 -21.82 17.90
N SER A 34 9.54 -21.70 17.37
CA SER A 34 10.02 -20.47 16.72
C SER A 34 9.23 -20.12 15.46
N GLU A 35 8.88 -21.12 14.64
CA GLU A 35 8.11 -20.94 13.41
C GLU A 35 6.64 -20.57 13.71
N GLU A 36 6.06 -21.18 14.75
CA GLU A 36 4.70 -20.83 15.21
C GLU A 36 4.62 -19.39 15.73
N VAL A 37 5.60 -18.97 16.53
CA VAL A 37 5.70 -17.59 17.02
C VAL A 37 5.88 -16.61 15.85
N ARG A 38 6.74 -16.95 14.89
CA ARG A 38 6.95 -16.14 13.67
C ARG A 38 5.67 -16.01 12.85
N SER A 39 4.97 -17.11 12.62
CA SER A 39 3.71 -17.14 11.88
C SER A 39 2.64 -16.28 12.57
N ALA A 40 2.49 -16.42 13.89
CA ALA A 40 1.58 -15.62 14.68
C ALA A 40 1.93 -14.11 14.65
N ALA A 41 3.22 -13.78 14.69
CA ALA A 41 3.69 -12.40 14.60
C ALA A 41 3.39 -11.78 13.22
N ILE A 42 3.66 -12.53 12.12
CA ILE A 42 3.33 -12.09 10.75
C ILE A 42 1.82 -11.89 10.59
N LYS A 43 1.01 -12.81 11.11
CA LYS A 43 -0.44 -12.67 11.10
C LYS A 43 -0.90 -11.40 11.84
N ARG A 44 -0.31 -11.13 13.01
CA ARG A 44 -0.61 -9.90 13.77
C ARG A 44 -0.20 -8.65 13.01
N LEU A 45 0.90 -8.71 12.26
CA LEU A 45 1.33 -7.60 11.41
C LEU A 45 0.34 -7.37 10.26
N LEU A 46 -0.19 -8.43 9.61
CA LEU A 46 -1.25 -8.32 8.59
C LEU A 46 -2.50 -7.62 9.14
N GLU A 47 -2.91 -7.93 10.38
CA GLU A 47 -4.04 -7.25 11.02
C GLU A 47 -3.83 -5.74 11.17
N VAL A 48 -2.60 -5.27 11.41
CA VAL A 48 -2.26 -3.83 11.44
C VAL A 48 -2.51 -3.18 10.07
N PHE A 49 -2.22 -3.92 8.98
CA PHE A 49 -2.55 -3.48 7.62
C PHE A 49 -4.02 -3.71 7.24
N GLY A 50 -4.83 -4.26 8.16
CA GLY A 50 -6.26 -4.52 7.96
C GLY A 50 -6.52 -5.63 6.95
N MET A 51 -5.65 -6.62 6.89
CA MET A 51 -5.74 -7.83 6.08
C MET A 51 -5.89 -9.05 6.98
N GLU A 52 -6.68 -10.03 6.56
CA GLU A 52 -6.85 -11.31 7.26
C GLU A 52 -5.77 -12.30 6.83
N ASP A 53 -5.53 -12.38 5.52
CA ASP A 53 -4.52 -13.23 4.90
C ASP A 53 -3.68 -12.42 3.91
N PRO A 54 -2.43 -12.84 3.62
CA PRO A 54 -1.61 -12.19 2.61
C PRO A 54 -2.23 -12.41 1.21
N PRO A 55 -2.31 -11.36 0.37
CA PRO A 55 -2.79 -11.50 -0.99
C PRO A 55 -2.01 -12.53 -1.80
N ALA A 56 -2.66 -13.12 -2.80
CA ALA A 56 -2.04 -14.08 -3.69
C ALA A 56 -0.83 -13.49 -4.42
N VAL A 57 0.23 -14.30 -4.61
CA VAL A 57 1.45 -13.87 -5.30
C VAL A 57 1.24 -13.84 -6.81
N HIS A 58 1.44 -12.69 -7.43
CA HIS A 58 1.26 -12.47 -8.88
C HIS A 58 2.60 -12.19 -9.58
N ALA A 59 3.45 -13.22 -9.69
CA ALA A 59 4.86 -13.13 -10.11
C ALA A 59 5.14 -12.46 -11.47
N HIS A 60 4.14 -12.24 -12.34
CA HIS A 60 4.34 -11.72 -13.70
C HIS A 60 3.52 -10.45 -14.00
N LYS A 61 2.83 -9.88 -13.03
CA LYS A 61 2.02 -8.68 -13.25
C LYS A 61 2.79 -7.41 -12.93
N GLN A 62 2.58 -6.41 -13.77
CA GLN A 62 3.11 -5.08 -13.58
C GLN A 62 1.97 -4.14 -13.17
N ALA A 63 2.21 -3.32 -12.17
CA ALA A 63 1.27 -2.27 -11.81
C ALA A 63 1.12 -1.27 -12.96
N PRO A 64 -0.09 -0.71 -13.18
CA PRO A 64 -0.30 0.35 -14.16
C PRO A 64 0.64 1.53 -13.89
N GLN A 65 1.18 2.12 -14.96
CA GLN A 65 2.06 3.28 -14.82
C GLN A 65 1.40 4.42 -14.05
N TYR A 66 0.11 4.64 -14.26
CA TYR A 66 -0.67 5.63 -13.50
C TYR A 66 -0.58 5.42 -11.99
N MET A 67 -0.70 4.17 -11.51
CA MET A 67 -0.63 3.86 -10.08
C MET A 67 0.78 4.02 -9.52
N LEU A 68 1.81 3.72 -10.31
CA LEU A 68 3.22 3.97 -9.96
C LEU A 68 3.51 5.49 -9.87
N ASP A 69 3.04 6.26 -10.84
CA ASP A 69 3.21 7.72 -10.86
C ASP A 69 2.48 8.37 -9.69
N LEU A 70 1.27 7.87 -9.38
CA LEU A 70 0.50 8.33 -8.23
C LEU A 70 1.22 8.04 -6.92
N TYR A 71 1.75 6.80 -6.74
CA TYR A 71 2.56 6.44 -5.58
C TYR A 71 3.77 7.36 -5.43
N ASN A 72 4.55 7.58 -6.49
CA ASN A 72 5.73 8.46 -6.47
C ASN A 72 5.37 9.93 -6.16
N THR A 73 4.13 10.32 -6.44
CA THR A 73 3.63 11.67 -6.11
C THR A 73 3.36 11.81 -4.62
N VAL A 74 2.75 10.81 -3.98
CA VAL A 74 2.27 10.88 -2.59
C VAL A 74 3.25 10.35 -1.55
N ALA A 75 4.18 9.47 -1.94
CA ALA A 75 5.18 8.84 -1.08
C ALA A 75 6.59 9.28 -1.45
N ASP A 76 7.49 9.27 -0.47
CA ASP A 76 8.92 9.39 -0.70
C ASP A 76 9.55 8.02 -1.01
N VAL A 77 10.89 7.96 -1.06
CA VAL A 77 11.65 6.74 -1.39
C VAL A 77 11.49 5.62 -0.36
N ASP A 78 11.18 5.97 0.88
CA ASP A 78 10.97 5.05 2.00
C ASP A 78 9.48 4.74 2.22
N GLY A 79 8.60 5.19 1.31
CA GLY A 79 7.16 5.00 1.40
C GLY A 79 6.46 5.95 2.39
N VAL A 80 7.17 6.86 3.03
CA VAL A 80 6.56 7.82 3.97
C VAL A 80 5.70 8.82 3.20
N THR A 81 4.51 9.09 3.71
CA THR A 81 3.56 10.02 3.09
C THR A 81 4.13 11.45 3.10
N LYS A 82 4.26 12.08 1.92
CA LYS A 82 4.75 13.46 1.76
C LYS A 82 3.76 14.46 2.32
N ASP A 83 2.51 14.36 1.89
CA ASP A 83 1.40 15.18 2.35
C ASP A 83 0.15 14.30 2.47
N PRO A 84 -0.37 14.08 3.69
CA PRO A 84 -1.54 13.24 3.90
C PRO A 84 -2.82 13.79 3.26
N TYR A 85 -2.85 15.05 2.84
CA TYR A 85 -4.01 15.68 2.21
C TYR A 85 -3.91 15.76 0.68
N LEU A 86 -2.82 15.32 0.08
CA LEU A 86 -2.62 15.38 -1.36
C LEU A 86 -3.67 14.54 -2.12
N LEU A 87 -4.10 13.41 -1.54
CA LEU A 87 -5.22 12.62 -2.03
C LEU A 87 -6.49 12.94 -1.23
N GLU A 88 -7.61 13.07 -1.93
CA GLU A 88 -8.92 13.26 -1.27
C GLU A 88 -9.29 12.07 -0.36
N GLY A 89 -8.88 10.84 -0.74
CA GLY A 89 -9.09 9.60 0.01
C GLY A 89 -7.80 8.99 0.54
N ASN A 90 -7.95 7.98 1.39
CA ASN A 90 -6.82 7.19 1.91
C ASN A 90 -6.56 5.91 1.10
N THR A 91 -7.42 5.58 0.15
CA THR A 91 -7.28 4.37 -0.67
C THR A 91 -7.62 4.67 -2.13
N VAL A 92 -6.75 4.24 -3.04
CA VAL A 92 -6.96 4.29 -4.48
C VAL A 92 -6.79 2.88 -5.05
N ARG A 93 -7.77 2.42 -5.82
CA ARG A 93 -7.74 1.09 -6.47
C ARG A 93 -7.86 1.23 -7.96
N SER A 94 -7.11 0.42 -8.71
CA SER A 94 -7.28 0.27 -10.15
C SER A 94 -7.85 -1.11 -10.47
N PHE A 95 -9.00 -1.15 -11.11
CA PHE A 95 -9.68 -2.37 -11.58
C PHE A 95 -9.52 -2.50 -13.07
N PHE A 96 -9.17 -3.70 -13.56
CA PHE A 96 -9.10 -3.98 -14.99
C PHE A 96 -10.43 -4.52 -15.52
N ASP A 97 -10.70 -4.24 -16.81
CA ASP A 97 -11.88 -4.79 -17.47
C ASP A 97 -11.75 -6.31 -17.62
N LYS A 98 -12.69 -7.06 -17.03
CA LYS A 98 -12.73 -8.53 -17.09
C LYS A 98 -13.54 -9.06 -18.29
N LEU A 99 -14.36 -8.22 -18.94
CA LEU A 99 -15.20 -8.68 -20.06
C LEU A 99 -14.43 -8.92 -21.35
N HIS A 100 -13.29 -8.25 -21.54
CA HIS A 100 -12.50 -8.31 -22.75
C HIS A 100 -13.32 -8.12 -24.02
N SER A 101 -14.45 -7.37 -23.92
CA SER A 101 -15.33 -7.12 -25.06
C SER A 101 -14.67 -6.17 -26.07
N GLU A 102 -15.17 -6.20 -27.28
CA GLU A 102 -14.57 -5.42 -28.36
C GLU A 102 -14.83 -3.92 -28.20
N GLN A 103 -13.88 -3.21 -27.56
CA GLN A 103 -13.59 -1.77 -27.66
C GLN A 103 -14.59 -0.75 -27.10
N VAL A 104 -15.84 -1.08 -26.77
CA VAL A 104 -16.87 -0.09 -26.41
C VAL A 104 -17.69 -0.41 -25.16
N GLU A 105 -17.60 -1.63 -24.64
CA GLU A 105 -18.28 -2.05 -23.43
C GLU A 105 -17.26 -2.50 -22.38
N PHE A 106 -17.43 -2.04 -21.14
CA PHE A 106 -16.52 -2.27 -20.03
C PHE A 106 -17.31 -2.67 -18.78
N ARG A 107 -16.82 -3.67 -18.05
CA ARG A 107 -17.39 -4.08 -16.77
C ARG A 107 -16.30 -4.38 -15.77
N PHE A 108 -16.40 -3.77 -14.60
CA PHE A 108 -15.44 -3.89 -13.51
C PHE A 108 -16.06 -4.63 -12.34
N ASN A 109 -15.29 -5.54 -11.73
CA ASN A 109 -15.68 -6.21 -10.50
C ASN A 109 -15.25 -5.34 -9.31
N LEU A 110 -16.21 -4.91 -8.49
CA LEU A 110 -15.99 -4.07 -7.32
C LEU A 110 -16.16 -4.83 -5.99
N SER A 111 -16.20 -6.16 -6.02
CA SER A 111 -16.46 -7.01 -4.85
C SER A 111 -15.44 -6.84 -3.72
N THR A 112 -14.21 -6.42 -4.05
CA THR A 112 -13.13 -6.15 -3.07
C THR A 112 -13.26 -4.80 -2.37
N VAL A 113 -14.21 -3.95 -2.77
CA VAL A 113 -14.46 -2.66 -2.11
C VAL A 113 -15.49 -2.85 -0.99
N ALA A 114 -15.08 -2.54 0.24
CA ALA A 114 -15.99 -2.66 1.37
C ALA A 114 -17.18 -1.68 1.25
N ARG A 115 -18.39 -2.14 1.55
CA ARG A 115 -19.61 -1.30 1.48
C ARG A 115 -19.59 -0.11 2.45
N THR A 116 -18.74 -0.17 3.44
CA THR A 116 -18.51 0.92 4.41
C THR A 116 -17.59 2.02 3.89
N GLU A 117 -16.84 1.75 2.82
CA GLU A 117 -15.96 2.75 2.21
C GLU A 117 -16.78 3.82 1.48
N LYS A 118 -16.41 5.06 1.70
CA LYS A 118 -17.02 6.21 1.02
C LYS A 118 -16.36 6.42 -0.34
N VAL A 119 -17.11 6.26 -1.43
CA VAL A 119 -16.65 6.59 -2.78
C VAL A 119 -16.56 8.12 -2.94
N LEU A 120 -15.37 8.63 -3.18
CA LEU A 120 -15.08 10.04 -3.42
C LEU A 120 -15.13 10.34 -4.92
N THR A 121 -14.25 9.71 -5.68
CA THR A 121 -14.14 9.87 -7.13
C THR A 121 -13.94 8.52 -7.81
N ALA A 122 -14.51 8.35 -9.00
CA ALA A 122 -14.29 7.19 -9.85
C ALA A 122 -14.08 7.65 -11.29
N GLU A 123 -13.04 7.12 -11.93
CA GLU A 123 -12.57 7.52 -13.25
C GLU A 123 -12.39 6.29 -14.16
N LEU A 124 -12.93 6.36 -15.37
CA LEU A 124 -12.65 5.41 -16.44
C LEU A 124 -11.46 5.93 -17.25
N HIS A 125 -10.37 5.17 -17.27
CA HIS A 125 -9.16 5.45 -18.03
C HIS A 125 -9.13 4.57 -19.28
N LEU A 126 -9.12 5.19 -20.46
CA LEU A 126 -9.06 4.54 -21.76
C LEU A 126 -7.84 5.02 -22.55
N PHE A 127 -7.00 4.10 -23.02
CA PHE A 127 -5.86 4.46 -23.85
C PHE A 127 -6.28 4.54 -25.31
N LYS A 128 -6.29 5.75 -25.89
CA LYS A 128 -6.58 5.95 -27.31
C LYS A 128 -5.38 5.60 -28.16
N LEU A 129 -5.58 4.72 -29.13
CA LEU A 129 -4.57 4.24 -30.06
C LEU A 129 -4.36 5.24 -31.20
N ARG A 130 -3.18 5.20 -31.80
CA ARG A 130 -2.88 5.98 -33.00
C ARG A 130 -3.80 5.54 -34.14
N PRO A 131 -4.40 6.48 -34.90
CA PRO A 131 -5.17 6.14 -36.10
C PRO A 131 -4.30 5.39 -37.12
N GLN A 132 -4.89 4.47 -37.90
CA GLN A 132 -4.17 3.80 -38.96
C GLN A 132 -3.92 4.80 -40.11
N ALA A 133 -2.68 4.82 -40.61
CA ALA A 133 -2.21 5.79 -41.61
C ALA A 133 -2.99 5.81 -42.93
N THR A 134 -3.72 4.76 -43.28
CA THR A 134 -4.52 4.63 -44.49
C THR A 134 -5.82 5.45 -44.48
N LEU A 135 -6.18 6.08 -43.36
CA LEU A 135 -7.43 6.82 -43.18
C LEU A 135 -7.23 8.34 -43.10
N THR A 136 -6.14 8.86 -43.71
CA THR A 136 -5.70 10.26 -43.63
C THR A 136 -6.61 11.29 -44.32
N PHE A 137 -7.67 10.89 -45.00
CA PHE A 137 -8.61 11.81 -45.64
C PHE A 137 -9.78 12.25 -44.78
N ASN A 138 -9.76 11.95 -43.45
CA ASN A 138 -10.85 12.32 -42.58
C ASN A 138 -10.75 13.82 -42.22
N ARG A 139 -11.75 14.57 -42.59
CA ARG A 139 -11.86 16.03 -42.32
C ARG A 139 -12.18 16.38 -40.86
N HIS A 140 -12.29 15.34 -40.00
CA HIS A 140 -12.65 15.54 -38.59
C HIS A 140 -11.37 15.67 -37.75
N HIS A 141 -11.20 16.85 -37.14
CA HIS A 141 -10.09 17.11 -36.21
C HIS A 141 -10.44 16.67 -34.79
N PHE A 142 -11.72 16.70 -34.43
CA PHE A 142 -12.23 16.32 -33.11
C PHE A 142 -13.40 15.36 -33.25
N CYS A 143 -13.57 14.54 -32.21
CA CYS A 143 -14.75 13.69 -32.01
C CYS A 143 -15.26 13.85 -30.59
N GLN A 144 -16.54 13.59 -30.40
CA GLN A 144 -17.18 13.53 -29.09
C GLN A 144 -17.18 12.09 -28.61
N VAL A 145 -16.55 11.82 -27.48
CA VAL A 145 -16.59 10.55 -26.77
C VAL A 145 -17.49 10.68 -25.57
N SER A 146 -18.50 9.83 -25.49
CA SER A 146 -19.52 9.83 -24.45
C SER A 146 -19.55 8.48 -23.77
N VAL A 147 -19.51 8.47 -22.43
CA VAL A 147 -19.58 7.28 -21.60
C VAL A 147 -20.98 7.19 -20.98
N TYR A 148 -21.63 6.05 -21.16
CA TYR A 148 -22.96 5.77 -20.66
C TYR A 148 -22.93 4.58 -19.67
N GLN A 149 -23.71 4.69 -18.61
CA GLN A 149 -24.05 3.55 -17.76
C GLN A 149 -25.15 2.74 -18.45
N LEU A 150 -25.00 1.41 -18.49
CA LEU A 150 -26.03 0.50 -18.92
C LEU A 150 -27.04 0.28 -17.78
N LEU A 151 -28.33 0.36 -18.09
CA LEU A 151 -29.43 0.18 -17.14
C LEU A 151 -30.24 -1.05 -17.49
N ASP A 152 -30.80 -1.72 -16.48
CA ASP A 152 -31.70 -2.86 -16.70
C ASP A 152 -33.07 -2.37 -17.20
N THR A 153 -33.48 -2.88 -18.33
CA THR A 153 -34.79 -2.62 -18.96
C THR A 153 -35.76 -3.76 -18.73
N SER A 154 -35.96 -4.17 -17.50
CA SER A 154 -36.99 -5.16 -17.17
C SER A 154 -38.39 -4.55 -17.20
N ARG A 155 -38.92 -4.11 -18.33
CA ARG A 155 -40.33 -3.99 -18.69
C ARG A 155 -40.51 -3.33 -20.06
N ASN A 156 -40.75 -4.15 -21.08
CA ASN A 156 -41.43 -3.78 -22.31
C ASN A 156 -40.75 -3.00 -23.44
N ASN A 157 -39.42 -2.86 -23.51
CA ASN A 157 -38.85 -2.34 -24.78
C ASN A 157 -37.48 -2.94 -25.14
N ARG A 158 -37.27 -3.24 -26.43
CA ARG A 158 -36.08 -3.86 -27.02
C ARG A 158 -34.85 -2.93 -27.07
N THR A 159 -34.92 -1.75 -26.49
CA THR A 159 -33.78 -0.78 -26.41
C THR A 159 -33.23 -0.74 -24.98
N GLN A 160 -32.01 -1.14 -24.82
CA GLN A 160 -31.27 -1.05 -23.58
C GLN A 160 -31.17 0.44 -23.16
N ASP A 161 -31.74 0.78 -22.01
CA ASP A 161 -31.69 2.15 -21.51
C ASP A 161 -30.25 2.49 -21.08
N ARG A 162 -29.85 3.72 -21.38
CA ARG A 162 -28.49 4.22 -21.13
C ARG A 162 -28.54 5.58 -20.47
N LYS A 163 -27.78 5.74 -19.40
CA LYS A 163 -27.62 7.04 -18.71
C LYS A 163 -26.26 7.64 -19.06
N LEU A 164 -26.24 8.86 -19.62
CA LEU A 164 -25.00 9.59 -19.87
C LEU A 164 -24.32 9.95 -18.56
N LEU A 165 -23.03 9.59 -18.43
CA LEU A 165 -22.19 9.88 -17.26
C LEU A 165 -21.22 11.02 -17.55
N SER A 166 -20.51 10.93 -18.68
CA SER A 166 -19.47 11.88 -19.04
C SER A 166 -19.38 12.01 -20.57
N SER A 167 -19.04 13.18 -21.07
CA SER A 167 -18.82 13.43 -22.50
C SER A 167 -17.70 14.43 -22.69
N ARG A 168 -16.74 14.11 -23.58
CA ARG A 168 -15.59 14.97 -23.87
C ARG A 168 -15.32 15.05 -25.37
N LEU A 169 -14.82 16.20 -25.79
CA LEU A 169 -14.24 16.38 -27.13
C LEU A 169 -12.77 16.02 -27.07
N ILE A 170 -12.37 15.07 -27.91
CA ILE A 170 -10.99 14.64 -28.01
C ILE A 170 -10.46 14.80 -29.43
N PRO A 171 -9.16 15.13 -29.62
CA PRO A 171 -8.56 15.21 -30.95
C PRO A 171 -8.51 13.85 -31.60
N VAL A 172 -8.91 13.73 -32.87
CA VAL A 172 -8.90 12.45 -33.62
C VAL A 172 -7.48 11.89 -33.74
N HIS A 173 -6.50 12.76 -34.01
CA HIS A 173 -5.13 12.34 -34.34
C HIS A 173 -4.20 12.18 -33.12
N SER A 174 -4.64 12.53 -31.89
CA SER A 174 -3.86 12.31 -30.68
C SER A 174 -3.81 10.83 -30.31
N THR A 175 -2.82 10.44 -29.51
CA THR A 175 -2.74 9.14 -28.83
C THR A 175 -2.45 9.38 -27.37
N GLY A 176 -2.92 8.50 -26.47
CA GLY A 176 -2.69 8.62 -25.05
C GLY A 176 -3.93 8.29 -24.23
N TRP A 177 -3.81 8.55 -22.94
CA TRP A 177 -4.87 8.32 -21.97
C TRP A 177 -5.95 9.39 -22.06
N GLU A 178 -7.20 8.94 -22.07
CA GLU A 178 -8.41 9.75 -21.94
C GLU A 178 -9.15 9.30 -20.67
N VAL A 179 -9.46 10.27 -19.82
CA VAL A 179 -10.07 10.04 -18.50
C VAL A 179 -11.49 10.58 -18.46
N PHE A 180 -12.43 9.75 -17.99
CA PHE A 180 -13.85 10.07 -17.90
C PHE A 180 -14.36 9.85 -16.47
N THR A 181 -14.92 10.86 -15.85
CA THR A 181 -15.50 10.75 -14.51
C THR A 181 -16.81 9.96 -14.56
N ILE A 182 -16.90 8.89 -13.75
CA ILE A 182 -18.04 7.97 -13.67
C ILE A 182 -18.53 7.75 -12.23
N THR A 183 -18.20 8.64 -11.33
CA THR A 183 -18.46 8.53 -9.87
C THR A 183 -19.92 8.17 -9.55
N GLN A 184 -20.89 8.75 -10.28
CA GLN A 184 -22.31 8.48 -10.03
C GLN A 184 -22.69 7.05 -10.29
N ALA A 185 -22.17 6.43 -11.37
CA ALA A 185 -22.42 5.03 -11.68
C ALA A 185 -21.84 4.10 -10.61
N VAL A 186 -20.57 4.34 -10.21
CA VAL A 186 -19.90 3.54 -9.18
C VAL A 186 -20.63 3.64 -7.83
N ARG A 187 -21.08 4.82 -7.42
CA ARG A 187 -21.90 4.99 -6.21
C ARG A 187 -23.20 4.19 -6.28
N SER A 188 -23.86 4.15 -7.44
CA SER A 188 -25.06 3.33 -7.65
C SER A 188 -24.75 1.84 -7.51
N TRP A 189 -23.65 1.37 -8.12
CA TRP A 189 -23.22 -0.02 -8.07
C TRP A 189 -22.83 -0.48 -6.65
N MET A 190 -22.22 0.40 -5.87
CA MET A 190 -21.90 0.12 -4.46
C MET A 190 -23.17 -0.01 -3.59
N GLY A 191 -24.25 0.71 -3.94
CA GLY A 191 -25.54 0.60 -3.27
C GLY A 191 -26.33 -0.66 -3.67
N ASP A 192 -26.24 -1.05 -4.93
CA ASP A 192 -26.91 -2.22 -5.51
C ASP A 192 -25.99 -2.87 -6.55
N GLU A 193 -25.38 -3.98 -6.15
CA GLU A 193 -24.44 -4.74 -6.98
C GLU A 193 -25.09 -5.27 -8.28
N GLY A 194 -26.37 -5.61 -8.23
CA GLY A 194 -27.15 -6.04 -9.39
C GLY A 194 -27.30 -4.95 -10.45
N SER A 195 -27.14 -3.67 -10.09
CA SER A 195 -27.18 -2.53 -11.00
C SER A 195 -25.91 -2.34 -11.84
N ASN A 196 -24.82 -3.08 -11.57
CA ASN A 196 -23.58 -3.03 -12.35
C ASN A 196 -23.70 -3.86 -13.63
N LEU A 197 -24.36 -3.30 -14.62
CA LEU A 197 -24.45 -3.87 -15.97
C LEU A 197 -23.30 -3.43 -16.88
N GLY A 198 -22.43 -2.52 -16.40
CA GLY A 198 -21.28 -2.02 -17.13
C GLY A 198 -21.47 -0.64 -17.75
N LEU A 199 -20.48 -0.28 -18.57
CA LEU A 199 -20.37 0.99 -19.27
C LEU A 199 -20.39 0.76 -20.78
N HIS A 200 -20.93 1.72 -21.52
CA HIS A 200 -20.88 1.75 -22.97
C HIS A 200 -20.30 3.08 -23.45
N VAL A 201 -19.29 3.01 -24.33
CA VAL A 201 -18.60 4.17 -24.90
C VAL A 201 -19.09 4.40 -26.33
N VAL A 202 -19.52 5.63 -26.62
CA VAL A 202 -20.02 6.03 -27.94
C VAL A 202 -19.14 7.15 -28.48
N VAL A 203 -18.69 7.00 -29.73
CA VAL A 203 -17.91 8.03 -30.42
C VAL A 203 -18.74 8.63 -31.55
N ARG A 204 -18.87 9.96 -31.57
CA ARG A 204 -19.62 10.71 -32.57
C ARG A 204 -18.78 11.81 -33.21
N THR A 205 -19.12 12.15 -34.42
CA THR A 205 -18.63 13.39 -35.06
C THR A 205 -19.25 14.61 -34.41
N LEU A 206 -18.70 15.80 -34.64
CA LEU A 206 -19.30 17.06 -34.17
C LEU A 206 -20.70 17.26 -34.76
N GLY A 207 -21.01 16.68 -35.92
CA GLY A 207 -22.34 16.70 -36.52
C GLY A 207 -23.33 15.69 -35.93
N GLY A 208 -22.93 14.93 -34.90
CA GLY A 208 -23.78 13.97 -34.18
C GLY A 208 -23.88 12.58 -34.81
N SER A 209 -23.31 12.34 -36.01
CA SER A 209 -23.29 11.02 -36.64
C SER A 209 -22.29 10.10 -35.94
N MET A 210 -22.56 8.79 -35.94
CA MET A 210 -21.62 7.78 -35.40
C MET A 210 -20.31 7.82 -36.17
N MET A 211 -19.20 7.82 -35.47
CA MET A 211 -17.87 7.77 -36.06
C MET A 211 -17.45 6.30 -36.28
N ASP A 212 -16.75 6.04 -37.38
CA ASP A 212 -16.18 4.69 -37.63
C ASP A 212 -15.15 4.37 -36.55
N LEU A 213 -15.34 3.24 -35.87
CA LEU A 213 -14.42 2.74 -34.82
C LEU A 213 -13.03 2.40 -35.37
N LYS A 214 -12.84 2.30 -36.71
CA LYS A 214 -11.52 2.21 -37.34
C LYS A 214 -10.69 3.48 -37.18
N LEU A 215 -11.34 4.64 -37.06
CA LEU A 215 -10.69 5.93 -36.89
C LEU A 215 -10.34 6.24 -35.43
N ILE A 216 -11.22 5.86 -34.50
CA ILE A 216 -11.01 6.04 -33.06
C ILE A 216 -11.08 4.67 -32.41
N ARG A 217 -9.92 4.18 -31.98
CA ARG A 217 -9.79 2.90 -31.28
C ARG A 217 -9.21 3.12 -29.89
N PHE A 218 -9.76 2.41 -28.93
CA PHE A 218 -9.17 2.29 -27.60
C PHE A 218 -8.45 0.94 -27.46
N ALA A 219 -7.42 0.89 -26.66
CA ALA A 219 -6.75 -0.36 -26.35
C ALA A 219 -7.73 -1.29 -25.61
N SER A 220 -7.66 -2.57 -25.91
CA SER A 220 -8.43 -3.62 -25.22
C SER A 220 -7.49 -4.57 -24.49
N GLY A 221 -7.97 -5.20 -23.43
CA GLY A 221 -7.16 -6.13 -22.64
C GLY A 221 -6.63 -7.34 -23.40
N ARG A 222 -7.32 -7.74 -24.48
CA ARG A 222 -6.95 -8.93 -25.26
C ARG A 222 -5.82 -8.69 -26.27
N ASN A 223 -5.79 -7.51 -26.87
CA ASN A 223 -4.97 -7.26 -28.09
C ASN A 223 -3.81 -6.29 -27.86
N HIS A 224 -3.64 -5.76 -26.65
CA HIS A 224 -2.66 -4.71 -26.36
C HIS A 224 -1.91 -5.01 -25.07
N HIS A 225 -0.71 -4.41 -24.95
CA HIS A 225 0.12 -4.56 -23.76
C HIS A 225 -0.64 -4.15 -22.48
N GLN A 226 -0.43 -4.87 -21.37
CA GLN A 226 -1.09 -4.63 -20.08
C GLN A 226 -1.06 -3.17 -19.63
N SER A 227 0.02 -2.44 -19.93
CA SER A 227 0.16 -1.02 -19.59
C SER A 227 -0.86 -0.09 -20.25
N LYS A 228 -1.65 -0.55 -21.21
CA LYS A 228 -2.65 0.22 -21.96
C LYS A 228 -4.08 -0.29 -21.77
N GLN A 229 -4.26 -1.28 -20.91
CA GLN A 229 -5.60 -1.83 -20.66
C GLN A 229 -6.55 -0.79 -20.09
N PRO A 230 -7.84 -0.82 -20.46
CA PRO A 230 -8.85 -0.02 -19.83
C PRO A 230 -8.91 -0.32 -18.34
N MET A 231 -8.96 0.73 -17.53
CA MET A 231 -9.04 0.58 -16.08
C MET A 231 -10.03 1.57 -15.47
N LEU A 232 -10.67 1.12 -14.42
CA LEU A 232 -11.41 1.98 -13.49
C LEU A 232 -10.48 2.34 -12.33
N VAL A 233 -10.26 3.63 -12.11
CA VAL A 233 -9.54 4.13 -10.93
C VAL A 233 -10.57 4.66 -9.94
N LEU A 234 -10.53 4.12 -8.71
CA LEU A 234 -11.49 4.40 -7.66
C LEU A 234 -10.79 4.99 -6.44
N PHE A 235 -11.20 6.20 -6.05
CA PHE A 235 -10.74 6.89 -4.84
C PHE A 235 -11.78 6.71 -3.75
N THR A 236 -11.36 6.15 -2.61
CA THR A 236 -12.24 5.89 -1.45
C THR A 236 -11.62 6.36 -0.15
N ASP A 237 -12.48 6.53 0.85
CA ASP A 237 -12.09 6.77 2.24
C ASP A 237 -12.74 5.70 3.13
N ASP A 238 -11.92 4.93 3.84
CA ASP A 238 -12.37 3.87 4.75
C ASP A 238 -12.75 4.39 6.15
N GLY A 239 -12.68 5.71 6.36
CA GLY A 239 -13.01 6.37 7.62
C GLY A 239 -11.94 6.25 8.71
N ARG A 240 -10.82 5.57 8.45
CA ARG A 240 -9.70 5.43 9.40
C ARG A 240 -8.73 6.61 9.36
N ARG A 241 -8.97 7.58 8.48
CA ARG A 241 -8.20 8.82 8.42
C ARG A 241 -8.49 9.62 9.69
N ARG A 242 -7.63 9.50 10.71
CA ARG A 242 -7.72 10.36 11.89
C ARG A 242 -7.69 11.82 11.43
N SER A 243 -8.66 12.59 11.89
CA SER A 243 -8.69 14.04 11.69
C SER A 243 -7.61 14.69 12.58
N THR A 244 -6.34 14.55 12.22
CA THR A 244 -5.24 15.39 12.71
C THR A 244 -5.43 16.86 12.30
N ALA A 245 -6.53 17.14 11.57
CA ALA A 245 -6.89 18.49 11.13
C ALA A 245 -7.08 19.50 12.27
N LEU A 246 -7.37 19.06 13.49
CA LEU A 246 -7.54 19.99 14.62
C LEU A 246 -6.21 20.38 15.28
N GLU A 247 -5.18 19.55 15.23
CA GLU A 247 -3.88 19.87 15.83
C GLU A 247 -2.98 20.73 14.92
N THR A 248 -3.13 20.62 13.59
CA THR A 248 -2.29 21.36 12.64
C THR A 248 -2.68 22.85 12.55
N ILE A 249 -3.91 23.22 12.88
CA ILE A 249 -4.37 24.63 12.87
C ILE A 249 -3.79 25.41 14.06
N ALA A 250 -3.44 24.73 15.15
CA ALA A 250 -2.89 25.38 16.34
C ALA A 250 -1.38 25.69 16.27
N THR A 251 -0.64 25.10 15.31
CA THR A 251 0.82 25.24 15.21
C THR A 251 1.34 26.00 13.99
N SER A 252 0.46 26.46 13.08
CA SER A 252 0.85 27.08 11.79
C SER A 252 1.10 28.60 11.85
N SER A 253 1.30 29.21 13.03
CA SER A 253 1.48 30.68 13.15
C SER A 253 2.88 31.15 13.55
N LEU A 254 3.97 30.42 13.18
CA LEU A 254 5.32 30.94 13.33
C LEU A 254 6.17 30.65 12.06
N PRO A 255 6.72 31.68 11.42
CA PRO A 255 7.58 31.51 10.24
C PRO A 255 8.91 30.88 10.68
N GLN A 256 9.23 29.68 10.18
CA GLN A 256 10.54 29.09 10.33
C GLN A 256 11.52 29.68 9.31
N ALA A 257 12.58 30.31 9.80
CA ALA A 257 13.72 30.72 9.00
C ALA A 257 14.50 29.48 8.49
N PRO A 258 15.12 29.52 7.29
CA PRO A 258 15.86 28.39 6.74
C PRO A 258 17.15 28.17 7.51
N MET A 259 17.27 27.06 8.20
CA MET A 259 18.54 26.61 8.78
C MET A 259 19.32 25.87 7.70
N SER A 260 20.47 26.44 7.33
CA SER A 260 21.50 25.83 6.50
C SER A 260 22.07 24.57 7.15
N ALA A 261 22.10 23.47 6.40
CA ALA A 261 22.66 22.19 6.82
C ALA A 261 24.20 22.29 7.02
N PRO A 262 24.76 21.72 8.10
CA PRO A 262 26.22 21.55 8.21
C PRO A 262 26.64 20.29 7.42
N PRO A 263 27.94 20.25 6.95
CA PRO A 263 28.43 19.20 6.07
C PRO A 263 28.53 17.85 6.79
N SER A 264 28.08 16.80 6.09
CA SER A 264 28.10 15.43 6.53
C SER A 264 29.51 14.95 6.85
N ARG A 265 29.78 14.62 8.11
CA ARG A 265 30.90 13.78 8.49
C ARG A 265 30.49 12.34 8.40
N ILE A 266 31.19 11.56 7.59
CA ILE A 266 31.08 10.11 7.49
C ILE A 266 31.29 9.54 8.89
N ALA A 267 30.21 9.06 9.51
CA ALA A 267 30.27 8.28 10.74
C ALA A 267 30.77 6.88 10.38
N ARG A 268 31.94 6.50 10.88
CA ARG A 268 32.45 5.14 10.91
C ARG A 268 31.42 4.29 11.69
N SER A 269 31.07 3.14 11.13
CA SER A 269 30.28 2.15 11.84
C SER A 269 31.04 1.76 13.12
N LEU A 270 30.52 2.18 14.26
CA LEU A 270 30.88 1.65 15.55
C LEU A 270 30.08 0.36 15.71
N ASP A 271 30.81 -0.74 15.67
CA ASP A 271 30.37 -2.05 16.14
C ASP A 271 29.88 -1.87 17.59
N TYR A 272 28.55 -1.94 17.74
CA TYR A 272 27.92 -1.78 19.05
C TYR A 272 27.94 -3.15 19.75
N SER A 273 29.03 -3.43 20.46
CA SER A 273 29.00 -4.47 21.50
C SER A 273 28.01 -4.03 22.56
N GLU A 274 27.01 -4.88 22.84
CA GLU A 274 26.07 -4.72 23.95
C GLU A 274 26.84 -4.70 25.28
N GLU A 275 27.29 -3.50 25.70
CA GLU A 275 27.61 -3.29 27.10
C GLU A 275 26.32 -2.99 27.86
N GLU A 276 25.76 -4.00 28.52
CA GLU A 276 24.74 -3.88 29.55
C GLU A 276 25.25 -2.92 30.64
N GLY A 277 24.80 -1.66 30.63
CA GLY A 277 25.06 -0.72 31.71
C GLY A 277 25.02 0.76 31.41
N ALA A 278 25.19 1.21 30.18
CA ALA A 278 25.14 2.63 29.84
C ALA A 278 23.70 3.07 29.52
N SER A 279 22.99 3.65 30.48
CA SER A 279 21.68 4.28 30.25
C SER A 279 21.88 5.54 29.40
N PHE A 280 21.53 5.48 28.11
CA PHE A 280 21.50 6.64 27.21
C PHE A 280 20.15 7.36 27.27
N PRO A 281 20.09 8.68 27.00
CA PRO A 281 18.85 9.43 27.01
C PRO A 281 17.87 8.96 25.92
N CYS A 282 16.56 9.16 26.17
CA CYS A 282 15.50 8.83 25.21
C CYS A 282 15.79 9.37 23.82
N GLN A 283 15.85 8.50 22.84
CA GLN A 283 16.14 8.83 21.45
C GLN A 283 15.50 7.85 20.46
N ARG A 284 15.43 8.28 19.20
CA ARG A 284 14.94 7.49 18.10
C ARG A 284 16.07 6.66 17.49
N LEU A 285 15.85 5.35 17.39
CA LEU A 285 16.78 4.39 16.79
C LEU A 285 16.17 3.75 15.54
N PRO A 286 16.99 3.29 14.58
CA PRO A 286 16.52 2.59 13.39
C PRO A 286 15.76 1.30 13.75
N LEU A 287 14.67 1.04 13.02
CA LEU A 287 13.93 -0.21 12.99
C LEU A 287 13.43 -0.39 11.57
N TYR A 288 14.19 -1.10 10.76
CA TYR A 288 13.82 -1.33 9.36
C TYR A 288 12.91 -2.55 9.25
N VAL A 289 11.78 -2.40 8.55
CA VAL A 289 10.85 -3.47 8.23
C VAL A 289 11.05 -3.82 6.76
N ASP A 290 11.64 -4.98 6.50
CA ASP A 290 11.88 -5.50 5.15
C ASP A 290 10.75 -6.44 4.75
N PHE A 291 10.03 -6.09 3.68
CA PHE A 291 8.91 -6.89 3.19
C PHE A 291 9.35 -8.19 2.50
N GLU A 292 10.61 -8.29 2.05
CA GLU A 292 11.18 -9.53 1.51
C GLU A 292 11.47 -10.53 2.63
N GLU A 293 12.06 -10.09 3.75
CA GLU A 293 12.36 -10.94 4.91
C GLU A 293 11.10 -11.56 5.55
N ILE A 294 9.98 -10.84 5.50
CA ILE A 294 8.69 -11.35 6.01
C ILE A 294 7.84 -12.07 4.95
N GLY A 295 8.37 -12.23 3.73
CA GLY A 295 7.72 -12.99 2.66
C GLY A 295 6.62 -12.24 1.88
N TRP A 296 6.58 -10.89 1.94
CA TRP A 296 5.53 -10.09 1.31
C TRP A 296 5.91 -9.48 -0.03
N SER A 297 7.16 -9.66 -0.48
CA SER A 297 7.66 -9.13 -1.76
C SER A 297 6.90 -9.64 -2.99
N GLY A 298 6.14 -10.74 -2.86
CA GLY A 298 5.36 -11.32 -3.95
C GLY A 298 4.10 -10.55 -4.33
N TRP A 299 3.56 -9.70 -3.44
CA TRP A 299 2.35 -8.93 -3.65
C TRP A 299 2.50 -7.43 -3.37
N ILE A 300 3.50 -7.01 -2.59
CA ILE A 300 3.84 -5.59 -2.43
C ILE A 300 4.68 -5.12 -3.61
N VAL A 301 4.24 -4.04 -4.26
CA VAL A 301 4.93 -3.38 -5.38
C VAL A 301 5.91 -2.34 -4.88
N SER A 302 5.49 -1.51 -3.92
CA SER A 302 6.30 -0.43 -3.33
C SER A 302 5.78 0.00 -1.96
N PRO A 303 6.68 0.36 -1.03
CA PRO A 303 8.13 0.24 -1.08
C PRO A 303 8.59 -1.22 -0.86
N ARG A 304 9.88 -1.51 -0.96
CA ARG A 304 10.43 -2.83 -0.58
C ARG A 304 10.47 -3.05 0.92
N GLY A 305 10.49 -1.97 1.67
CA GLY A 305 10.51 -1.92 3.12
C GLY A 305 10.54 -0.47 3.56
N TYR A 306 10.42 -0.21 4.85
CA TYR A 306 10.44 1.14 5.39
C TYR A 306 11.07 1.17 6.76
N ASN A 307 11.59 2.32 7.17
CA ASN A 307 12.14 2.50 8.51
C ASN A 307 11.04 2.97 9.46
N ALA A 308 10.50 2.04 10.27
CA ALA A 308 9.49 2.34 11.28
C ALA A 308 10.06 3.15 12.44
N TYR A 309 11.39 3.02 12.70
CA TYR A 309 12.08 3.49 13.88
C TYR A 309 11.44 2.99 15.18
N HIS A 310 12.16 3.11 16.28
CA HIS A 310 11.66 2.86 17.62
C HIS A 310 12.29 3.81 18.63
N CYS A 311 11.62 3.99 19.76
CA CYS A 311 12.09 4.86 20.85
C CYS A 311 12.70 4.00 21.93
N LYS A 312 13.94 4.32 22.31
CA LYS A 312 14.69 3.62 23.38
C LYS A 312 15.51 4.64 24.17
N GLY A 313 15.70 4.35 25.44
CA GLY A 313 16.50 5.18 26.33
C GLY A 313 15.77 5.55 27.61
N SER A 314 16.45 6.26 28.51
CA SER A 314 15.94 6.62 29.81
C SER A 314 15.40 8.04 29.87
N CYS A 315 14.40 8.25 30.71
CA CYS A 315 13.78 9.53 31.01
C CYS A 315 14.05 9.96 32.46
N HIS A 316 15.35 9.95 32.85
CA HIS A 316 15.75 10.35 34.21
C HIS A 316 15.80 11.87 34.35
N PHE A 317 15.52 12.35 35.55
CA PHE A 317 15.68 13.75 35.88
C PHE A 317 17.16 14.17 35.91
N PRO A 318 17.53 15.38 35.39
CA PRO A 318 16.65 16.36 34.76
C PRO A 318 16.33 16.02 33.29
N LEU A 319 15.05 16.15 32.90
CA LEU A 319 14.64 15.97 31.52
C LEU A 319 15.11 17.16 30.66
N GLY A 320 15.97 16.89 29.69
CA GLY A 320 16.44 17.91 28.73
C GLY A 320 15.36 18.23 27.67
N GLN A 321 15.44 19.42 27.08
CA GLN A 321 14.53 19.84 25.99
C GLN A 321 14.59 18.93 24.76
N ASN A 322 15.73 18.29 24.50
CA ASN A 322 15.91 17.31 23.44
C ASN A 322 15.09 16.04 23.63
N MET A 323 14.67 15.72 24.85
CA MET A 323 13.79 14.59 25.18
C MET A 323 12.29 14.94 25.06
N ARG A 324 11.94 16.16 24.63
CA ARG A 324 10.55 16.62 24.41
C ARG A 324 9.57 16.20 25.52
N PRO A 325 9.88 16.49 26.79
CA PRO A 325 9.03 16.03 27.88
C PRO A 325 7.70 16.79 27.90
N THR A 326 6.63 16.06 28.21
CA THR A 326 5.38 16.71 28.61
C THR A 326 5.53 17.35 30.01
N ASN A 327 4.67 18.31 30.33
CA ASN A 327 4.63 18.88 31.68
C ASN A 327 4.37 17.78 32.73
N HIS A 328 3.51 16.81 32.43
CA HIS A 328 3.23 15.67 33.31
C HIS A 328 4.50 14.83 33.53
N ALA A 329 5.21 14.45 32.47
CA ALA A 329 6.46 13.69 32.57
C ALA A 329 7.53 14.43 33.37
N THR A 330 7.60 15.77 33.24
CA THR A 330 8.51 16.61 34.04
C THR A 330 8.16 16.51 35.55
N VAL A 331 6.87 16.63 35.93
CA VAL A 331 6.43 16.49 37.32
C VAL A 331 6.72 15.07 37.83
N GLN A 332 6.37 14.05 37.08
CA GLN A 332 6.62 12.64 37.43
C GLN A 332 8.11 12.38 37.65
N SER A 333 8.97 12.86 36.77
CA SER A 333 10.43 12.74 36.84
C SER A 333 10.98 13.39 38.12
N ILE A 334 10.46 14.57 38.53
CA ILE A 334 10.84 15.26 39.76
C ILE A 334 10.41 14.44 40.98
N ILE A 335 9.16 13.96 41.02
CA ILE A 335 8.62 13.13 42.13
C ILE A 335 9.46 11.86 42.30
N ASN A 336 9.80 11.20 41.18
CA ASN A 336 10.68 10.03 41.20
C ASN A 336 12.09 10.35 41.71
N ALA A 337 12.72 11.43 41.22
CA ALA A 337 14.06 11.82 41.62
C ALA A 337 14.16 12.18 43.11
N LEU A 338 13.14 12.84 43.66
CA LEU A 338 13.02 13.18 45.08
C LEU A 338 12.57 12.01 45.97
N LYS A 339 12.20 10.85 45.37
CA LYS A 339 11.70 9.65 46.05
C LYS A 339 10.52 9.93 46.98
N LEU A 340 9.68 10.91 46.64
CA LEU A 340 8.52 11.32 47.45
C LEU A 340 7.46 10.22 47.51
N LEU A 341 7.31 9.42 46.43
CA LEU A 341 6.39 8.29 46.33
C LEU A 341 7.13 7.10 45.76
N LYS A 342 7.20 6.00 46.50
CA LYS A 342 7.92 4.77 46.10
C LYS A 342 7.34 4.05 44.86
N SER A 343 6.06 4.30 44.56
CA SER A 343 5.33 3.66 43.47
C SER A 343 5.42 4.41 42.13
N ILE A 344 6.05 5.58 42.12
CA ILE A 344 6.18 6.37 40.87
C ILE A 344 7.51 6.08 40.22
N GLU A 345 7.41 5.54 39.00
CA GLU A 345 8.56 5.26 38.13
C GLU A 345 8.94 6.47 37.27
N THR A 346 10.05 6.37 36.54
CA THR A 346 10.44 7.36 35.53
C THR A 346 9.45 7.38 34.38
N PRO A 347 9.25 8.51 33.67
CA PRO A 347 8.48 8.56 32.43
C PRO A 347 9.03 7.59 31.38
N CYS A 348 8.16 7.18 30.43
CA CYS A 348 8.52 6.28 29.35
C CYS A 348 9.05 7.03 28.13
N CYS A 349 10.02 6.43 27.45
CA CYS A 349 10.50 6.89 26.14
C CYS A 349 9.61 6.33 25.04
N VAL A 350 8.77 7.18 24.45
CA VAL A 350 7.74 6.77 23.47
C VAL A 350 7.74 7.68 22.24
N PRO A 351 7.13 7.26 21.13
CA PRO A 351 6.93 8.14 19.98
C PRO A 351 6.11 9.39 20.35
N ASP A 352 6.68 10.57 20.09
CA ASP A 352 6.05 11.87 20.28
C ASP A 352 5.32 12.32 19.00
N LYS A 353 5.87 11.97 17.82
CA LYS A 353 5.28 12.23 16.53
C LYS A 353 5.35 10.98 15.67
N LEU A 354 4.22 10.65 15.01
CA LEU A 354 4.12 9.53 14.09
C LEU A 354 3.81 10.02 12.68
N PHE A 355 4.30 9.30 11.66
CA PHE A 355 4.01 9.56 10.26
C PHE A 355 3.32 8.36 9.60
N SER A 356 2.56 8.66 8.56
CA SER A 356 1.91 7.66 7.72
C SER A 356 2.85 7.14 6.63
N ILE A 357 2.59 5.91 6.16
CA ILE A 357 3.20 5.36 4.96
C ILE A 357 2.15 5.07 3.90
N ASN A 358 2.57 5.02 2.65
CA ASN A 358 1.77 4.52 1.54
C ASN A 358 2.33 3.19 1.07
N LEU A 359 1.45 2.19 0.89
CA LEU A 359 1.79 0.94 0.23
C LEU A 359 1.06 0.84 -1.10
N LEU A 360 1.79 0.39 -2.11
CA LEU A 360 1.26 0.00 -3.41
C LEU A 360 1.38 -1.52 -3.52
N TYR A 361 0.26 -2.21 -3.70
CA TYR A 361 0.22 -3.68 -3.69
C TYR A 361 -0.89 -4.25 -4.56
N PHE A 362 -0.81 -5.57 -4.85
CA PHE A 362 -1.88 -6.32 -5.51
C PHE A 362 -2.83 -6.91 -4.48
N ASP A 363 -4.14 -6.82 -4.73
CA ASP A 363 -5.15 -7.58 -3.99
C ASP A 363 -5.36 -9.00 -4.60
N ASP A 364 -6.22 -9.82 -3.99
CA ASP A 364 -6.50 -11.19 -4.43
C ASP A 364 -7.11 -11.28 -5.84
N ASP A 365 -7.81 -10.24 -6.27
CA ASP A 365 -8.42 -10.12 -7.60
C ASP A 365 -7.46 -9.52 -8.65
N GLU A 366 -6.17 -9.37 -8.29
CA GLU A 366 -5.12 -8.77 -9.15
C GLU A 366 -5.32 -7.27 -9.44
N ASN A 367 -6.14 -6.58 -8.66
CA ASN A 367 -6.24 -5.14 -8.74
C ASN A 367 -5.03 -4.50 -8.02
N VAL A 368 -4.65 -3.31 -8.45
CA VAL A 368 -3.57 -2.58 -7.78
C VAL A 368 -4.18 -1.57 -6.80
N VAL A 369 -3.75 -1.66 -5.57
CA VAL A 369 -4.21 -0.84 -4.45
C VAL A 369 -3.08 0.05 -3.96
N LEU A 370 -3.34 1.34 -3.87
CA LEU A 370 -2.51 2.32 -3.17
C LEU A 370 -3.27 2.73 -1.90
N LYS A 371 -2.71 2.42 -0.74
CA LYS A 371 -3.36 2.70 0.55
C LYS A 371 -2.41 3.39 1.52
N GLN A 372 -2.92 4.41 2.20
CA GLN A 372 -2.23 5.12 3.27
C GLN A 372 -2.54 4.44 4.61
N TYR A 373 -1.48 4.17 5.38
CA TYR A 373 -1.53 3.63 6.73
C TYR A 373 -0.97 4.65 7.71
N ASN A 374 -1.77 4.99 8.71
CA ASN A 374 -1.41 6.01 9.68
C ASN A 374 -0.52 5.46 10.80
N ASP A 375 0.27 6.33 11.44
CA ASP A 375 1.01 6.06 12.66
C ASP A 375 2.05 4.92 12.54
N MET A 376 2.64 4.75 11.35
CA MET A 376 3.55 3.64 11.03
C MET A 376 5.04 3.95 11.27
N VAL A 377 5.41 5.21 11.38
CA VAL A 377 6.81 5.66 11.47
C VAL A 377 6.98 6.60 12.66
N ALA A 378 7.87 6.26 13.59
CA ALA A 378 8.23 7.17 14.66
C ALA A 378 9.06 8.35 14.10
N GLY A 379 8.47 9.53 14.02
CA GLY A 379 9.11 10.75 13.54
C GLY A 379 10.04 11.36 14.58
N SER A 380 9.65 11.31 15.85
CA SER A 380 10.43 11.74 17.00
C SER A 380 10.05 10.96 18.25
N CYS A 381 10.93 10.97 19.25
CA CYS A 381 10.69 10.36 20.56
C CYS A 381 10.69 11.40 21.65
N GLY A 382 9.91 11.15 22.69
CA GLY A 382 9.79 12.00 23.86
C GLY A 382 9.57 11.21 25.13
N CYS A 383 9.74 11.88 26.28
CA CYS A 383 9.46 11.35 27.60
C CYS A 383 8.04 11.72 28.01
N HIS A 384 7.16 10.71 28.08
CA HIS A 384 5.72 10.87 28.36
C HIS A 384 5.26 9.96 29.48
#